data_9d6f4d9cd7f5a15d12f304781fcedc5a
#
_entry.id   9d6f4d9cd7f5a15d12f304781fcedc5a
#
_cell.length_a   1.000
_cell.length_b   1.000
_cell.length_c   1.000
_cell.angle_alpha   90.00
_cell.angle_beta   90.00
_cell.angle_gamma   90.00
#
_symmetry.space_group_name_H-M   'P 1'
#
loop_
_entity.id
_entity.type
_entity.pdbx_description
1 polymer ?
#
loop_
_entity_poly.entity_id
_entity_poly.type
_entity_poly.pdbx_seq_one_letter_code
_entity_poly.pdbx_strand_id
1 'polypeptide(L)'
;MEVTEHVLEKECDAENEVFFHYMQTKLPFVILKYAMTLDGKIATYTGASRWVTGEAARAHVHRMRNRYRAIMVGVGTVLADDPMLTCRLKGTENGANPVRIICDSTLRTPLESQIVRSAKEIPTILATCNRQEAMHMPYIEAGCKILVTPEKDGHVDLSDLMRQLGQLGIDSVILEGGGTLNWSALQAGIVQKVQAYVASKLFGGTEAKTPVEGQGFHTPADAVELTRTKITALGSDWLIEGYPVENRRNMGCLQES
;
A
#
# COMPACT_ATOMS: atom_id res chain seq x y z
N MET A 1 35.64 17.87 -23.06
CA MET A 1 34.22 17.92 -22.69
C MET A 1 34.19 18.37 -21.24
N GLU A 2 33.60 19.50 -20.94
CA GLU A 2 33.44 19.96 -19.56
C GLU A 2 32.14 19.34 -19.00
N VAL A 3 32.22 18.68 -17.87
CA VAL A 3 31.07 18.01 -17.23
C VAL A 3 30.80 18.71 -15.90
N THR A 4 29.58 19.17 -15.71
CA THR A 4 29.12 19.73 -14.42
C THR A 4 28.29 18.64 -13.70
N GLU A 5 28.76 18.20 -12.54
CA GLU A 5 28.08 17.20 -11.70
C GLU A 5 27.17 17.89 -10.68
N HIS A 6 26.25 17.12 -10.07
CA HIS A 6 25.32 17.54 -9.00
C HIS A 6 24.33 18.66 -9.36
N VAL A 7 24.06 18.87 -10.66
CA VAL A 7 23.03 19.81 -11.10
C VAL A 7 21.64 19.25 -10.81
N LEU A 8 20.85 19.95 -9.97
CA LEU A 8 19.50 19.52 -9.53
C LEU A 8 19.49 18.12 -8.89
N GLU A 9 20.54 17.74 -8.18
CA GLU A 9 20.70 16.40 -7.57
C GLU A 9 19.51 16.03 -6.69
N LYS A 10 19.07 16.93 -5.80
CA LYS A 10 17.95 16.65 -4.87
C LYS A 10 16.63 16.45 -5.59
N GLU A 11 16.38 17.21 -6.65
CA GLU A 11 15.19 17.09 -7.49
C GLU A 11 15.23 15.78 -8.29
N CYS A 12 16.39 15.44 -8.85
CA CYS A 12 16.60 14.18 -9.56
C CYS A 12 16.42 12.96 -8.63
N ASP A 13 16.96 13.02 -7.42
CA ASP A 13 16.81 11.96 -6.43
C ASP A 13 15.34 11.76 -6.03
N ALA A 14 14.59 12.85 -5.85
CA ALA A 14 13.17 12.81 -5.51
C ALA A 14 12.32 12.21 -6.64
N GLU A 15 12.62 12.51 -7.91
CA GLU A 15 11.91 11.93 -9.05
C GLU A 15 12.27 10.47 -9.28
N ASN A 16 13.48 10.04 -8.92
CA ASN A 16 13.99 8.68 -9.10
C ASN A 16 14.02 7.85 -7.81
N GLU A 17 13.32 8.26 -6.74
CA GLU A 17 13.34 7.61 -5.42
C GLU A 17 13.03 6.10 -5.49
N VAL A 18 12.08 5.68 -6.33
CA VAL A 18 11.73 4.28 -6.55
C VAL A 18 12.88 3.51 -7.18
N PHE A 19 13.46 4.07 -8.26
CA PHE A 19 14.55 3.42 -8.99
C PHE A 19 15.78 3.23 -8.09
N PHE A 20 16.21 4.26 -7.38
CA PHE A 20 17.38 4.17 -6.51
C PHE A 20 17.16 3.18 -5.36
N HIS A 21 15.98 3.22 -4.72
CA HIS A 21 15.65 2.27 -3.67
C HIS A 21 15.70 0.83 -4.19
N TYR A 22 15.03 0.54 -5.32
CA TYR A 22 14.99 -0.81 -5.88
C TYR A 22 16.37 -1.28 -6.37
N MET A 23 17.17 -0.39 -6.96
CA MET A 23 18.52 -0.76 -7.41
C MET A 23 19.44 -1.11 -6.26
N GLN A 24 19.33 -0.41 -5.13
CA GLN A 24 20.15 -0.63 -3.93
C GLN A 24 19.69 -1.84 -3.12
N THR A 25 18.37 -2.01 -2.93
CA THR A 25 17.83 -2.99 -1.98
C THR A 25 17.26 -4.24 -2.65
N LYS A 26 16.88 -4.16 -3.91
CA LYS A 26 16.07 -5.16 -4.64
C LYS A 26 14.69 -5.41 -4.00
N LEU A 27 14.24 -4.50 -3.15
CA LEU A 27 12.91 -4.52 -2.54
C LEU A 27 12.02 -3.44 -3.16
N PRO A 28 10.69 -3.63 -3.21
CA PRO A 28 9.78 -2.60 -3.64
C PRO A 28 9.84 -1.35 -2.76
N PHE A 29 9.73 -0.18 -3.37
CA PHE A 29 9.46 1.07 -2.67
C PHE A 29 7.98 1.12 -2.27
N VAL A 30 7.67 1.05 -0.98
CA VAL A 30 6.30 0.98 -0.48
C VAL A 30 5.80 2.36 -0.07
N ILE A 31 4.69 2.79 -0.70
CA ILE A 31 3.97 4.02 -0.36
C ILE A 31 2.73 3.63 0.44
N LEU A 32 2.73 3.92 1.73
CA LEU A 32 1.53 3.79 2.57
C LEU A 32 0.56 4.93 2.25
N LYS A 33 -0.54 4.61 1.59
CA LYS A 33 -1.56 5.59 1.20
C LYS A 33 -2.87 5.34 1.91
N TYR A 34 -3.43 6.36 2.53
CA TYR A 34 -4.79 6.33 3.07
C TYR A 34 -5.53 7.65 2.83
N ALA A 35 -6.87 7.58 2.90
CA ALA A 35 -7.73 8.74 2.85
C ALA A 35 -8.57 8.78 4.13
N MET A 36 -8.57 9.91 4.83
CA MET A 36 -9.29 10.08 6.08
C MET A 36 -9.98 11.43 6.16
N THR A 37 -10.92 11.55 7.08
CA THR A 37 -11.49 12.85 7.52
C THR A 37 -10.49 13.60 8.39
N LEU A 38 -10.77 14.88 8.68
CA LEU A 38 -9.93 15.71 9.55
C LEU A 38 -9.84 15.15 10.97
N ASP A 39 -10.86 14.44 11.43
CA ASP A 39 -10.88 13.71 12.72
C ASP A 39 -10.35 12.26 12.62
N GLY A 40 -9.63 11.92 11.55
CA GLY A 40 -8.88 10.68 11.43
C GLY A 40 -9.72 9.43 11.12
N LYS A 41 -10.89 9.55 10.47
CA LYS A 41 -11.75 8.41 10.15
C LYS A 41 -11.70 8.04 8.68
N ILE A 42 -11.55 6.73 8.38
CA ILE A 42 -11.54 6.20 6.99
C ILE A 42 -12.93 5.73 6.54
N ALA A 43 -13.85 5.56 7.46
CA ALA A 43 -15.25 5.21 7.23
C ALA A 43 -16.12 5.76 8.36
N THR A 44 -17.43 5.86 8.15
CA THR A 44 -18.41 6.13 9.22
C THR A 44 -18.51 4.95 10.18
N TYR A 45 -19.19 5.11 11.31
CA TYR A 45 -19.45 4.02 12.27
C TYR A 45 -20.24 2.85 11.63
N THR A 46 -20.99 3.10 10.55
CA THR A 46 -21.71 2.06 9.78
C THR A 46 -20.83 1.35 8.76
N GLY A 47 -19.57 1.78 8.60
CA GLY A 47 -18.63 1.24 7.60
C GLY A 47 -18.71 1.91 6.22
N ALA A 48 -19.57 2.92 6.02
CA ALA A 48 -19.64 3.61 4.74
C ALA A 48 -18.36 4.45 4.51
N SER A 49 -17.62 4.13 3.43
CA SER A 49 -16.33 4.73 3.06
C SER A 49 -16.37 5.60 1.80
N ARG A 50 -17.46 5.60 1.06
CA ARG A 50 -17.61 6.33 -0.23
C ARG A 50 -18.46 7.60 -0.07
N TRP A 51 -17.94 8.82 -0.30
CA TRP A 51 -16.56 9.17 -0.63
C TRP A 51 -15.99 9.99 0.53
N VAL A 52 -14.85 9.57 1.07
CA VAL A 52 -14.16 10.32 2.10
C VAL A 52 -13.60 11.61 1.52
N THR A 53 -12.79 11.51 0.45
CA THR A 53 -12.12 12.66 -0.20
C THR A 53 -12.84 13.09 -1.49
N GLY A 54 -12.56 14.31 -1.94
CA GLY A 54 -13.11 14.93 -3.14
C GLY A 54 -12.50 14.39 -4.44
N GLU A 55 -12.99 14.94 -5.57
CA GLU A 55 -12.62 14.46 -6.92
C GLU A 55 -11.13 14.68 -7.24
N ALA A 56 -10.57 15.84 -6.85
CA ALA A 56 -9.16 16.16 -7.10
C ALA A 56 -8.20 15.17 -6.42
N ALA A 57 -8.49 14.80 -5.16
CA ALA A 57 -7.74 13.79 -4.41
C ALA A 57 -7.86 12.40 -5.07
N ARG A 58 -9.07 11.98 -5.46
CA ARG A 58 -9.28 10.71 -6.17
C ARG A 58 -8.57 10.66 -7.53
N ALA A 59 -8.58 11.76 -8.29
CA ALA A 59 -7.84 11.85 -9.56
C ALA A 59 -6.34 11.71 -9.33
N HIS A 60 -5.80 12.31 -8.25
CA HIS A 60 -4.40 12.13 -7.86
C HIS A 60 -4.08 10.66 -7.56
N VAL A 61 -4.92 9.96 -6.78
CA VAL A 61 -4.75 8.52 -6.50
C VAL A 61 -4.73 7.69 -7.79
N HIS A 62 -5.58 8.01 -8.77
CA HIS A 62 -5.54 7.30 -10.05
C HIS A 62 -4.27 7.57 -10.86
N ARG A 63 -3.69 8.78 -10.78
CA ARG A 63 -2.35 9.04 -11.37
C ARG A 63 -1.28 8.19 -10.70
N MET A 64 -1.34 8.01 -9.38
CA MET A 64 -0.43 7.13 -8.67
C MET A 64 -0.56 5.67 -9.09
N ARG A 65 -1.79 5.15 -9.21
CA ARG A 65 -2.03 3.79 -9.71
C ARG A 65 -1.54 3.55 -11.14
N ASN A 66 -1.43 4.61 -11.94
CA ASN A 66 -0.81 4.55 -13.27
C ASN A 66 0.73 4.60 -13.22
N ARG A 67 1.29 5.28 -12.23
CA ARG A 67 2.75 5.49 -12.07
C ARG A 67 3.44 4.29 -11.45
N TYR A 68 2.87 3.73 -10.39
CA TYR A 68 3.51 2.68 -9.59
C TYR A 68 3.13 1.27 -10.05
N ARG A 69 4.07 0.33 -9.89
CA ARG A 69 3.97 -1.01 -10.46
C ARG A 69 2.86 -1.86 -9.86
N ALA A 70 2.61 -1.76 -8.55
CA ALA A 70 1.62 -2.59 -7.87
C ALA A 70 0.77 -1.80 -6.86
N ILE A 71 -0.41 -2.36 -6.56
CA ILE A 71 -1.30 -1.93 -5.48
C ILE A 71 -1.55 -3.09 -4.54
N MET A 72 -1.44 -2.87 -3.22
CA MET A 72 -1.60 -3.90 -2.20
C MET A 72 -2.72 -3.53 -1.22
N VAL A 73 -3.59 -4.51 -0.94
CA VAL A 73 -4.66 -4.40 0.05
C VAL A 73 -4.73 -5.66 0.91
N GLY A 74 -5.37 -5.58 2.06
CA GLY A 74 -5.75 -6.77 2.84
C GLY A 74 -7.07 -7.37 2.36
N VAL A 75 -7.28 -8.66 2.62
CA VAL A 75 -8.54 -9.36 2.30
C VAL A 75 -9.76 -8.68 2.90
N GLY A 76 -9.64 -8.02 4.05
CA GLY A 76 -10.74 -7.26 4.65
C GLY A 76 -11.29 -6.15 3.73
N THR A 77 -10.43 -5.51 2.94
CA THR A 77 -10.85 -4.53 1.93
C THR A 77 -11.61 -5.18 0.79
N VAL A 78 -11.18 -6.37 0.35
CA VAL A 78 -11.89 -7.13 -0.69
C VAL A 78 -13.28 -7.56 -0.22
N LEU A 79 -13.38 -8.08 1.01
CA LEU A 79 -14.64 -8.51 1.60
C LEU A 79 -15.64 -7.36 1.84
N ALA A 80 -15.13 -6.16 2.17
CA ALA A 80 -15.98 -5.01 2.47
C ALA A 80 -16.45 -4.27 1.22
N ASP A 81 -15.57 -4.09 0.22
CA ASP A 81 -15.77 -3.13 -0.87
C ASP A 81 -15.83 -3.77 -2.26
N ASP A 82 -15.45 -5.05 -2.39
CA ASP A 82 -15.27 -5.77 -3.68
C ASP A 82 -14.61 -4.89 -4.76
N PRO A 83 -13.39 -4.37 -4.51
CA PRO A 83 -12.79 -3.34 -5.35
C PRO A 83 -12.13 -3.93 -6.59
N MET A 84 -12.18 -3.21 -7.71
CA MET A 84 -11.41 -3.55 -8.92
C MET A 84 -9.91 -3.21 -8.80
N LEU A 85 -9.53 -2.25 -7.97
CA LEU A 85 -8.16 -1.71 -7.81
C LEU A 85 -7.49 -1.28 -9.13
N THR A 86 -8.27 -0.80 -10.06
CA THR A 86 -7.83 -0.37 -11.39
C THR A 86 -7.46 1.11 -11.44
N CYS A 87 -6.66 1.48 -12.44
CA CYS A 87 -6.48 2.86 -12.86
C CYS A 87 -7.68 3.31 -13.71
N ARG A 88 -8.29 4.45 -13.36
CA ARG A 88 -9.46 5.02 -14.06
C ARG A 88 -9.22 6.51 -14.31
N LEU A 89 -8.18 6.82 -15.10
CA LEU A 89 -7.90 8.18 -15.53
C LEU A 89 -8.76 8.53 -16.73
N LYS A 90 -9.45 9.67 -16.68
CA LYS A 90 -10.17 10.21 -17.84
C LYS A 90 -9.17 10.59 -18.91
N GLY A 91 -9.42 10.19 -20.16
CA GLY A 91 -8.59 10.54 -21.33
C GLY A 91 -7.34 9.67 -21.54
N THR A 92 -7.14 8.62 -20.74
CA THR A 92 -6.11 7.62 -20.98
C THR A 92 -6.75 6.27 -21.31
N GLU A 93 -7.03 6.02 -22.60
CA GLU A 93 -7.53 4.72 -23.05
C GLU A 93 -6.57 3.56 -22.78
N ASN A 94 -5.29 3.87 -22.49
CA ASN A 94 -4.20 2.92 -22.23
C ASN A 94 -3.52 3.11 -20.87
N GLY A 95 -4.23 3.57 -19.84
CA GLY A 95 -3.67 3.60 -18.48
C GLY A 95 -3.29 2.19 -18.04
N ALA A 96 -2.01 1.97 -17.70
CA ALA A 96 -1.56 0.69 -17.19
C ALA A 96 -2.23 0.41 -15.83
N ASN A 97 -2.90 -0.74 -15.70
CA ASN A 97 -3.36 -1.19 -14.40
C ASN A 97 -2.18 -1.70 -13.58
N PRO A 98 -2.09 -1.37 -12.30
CA PRO A 98 -1.07 -1.95 -11.42
C PRO A 98 -1.32 -3.44 -11.21
N VAL A 99 -0.28 -4.19 -10.92
CA VAL A 99 -0.39 -5.55 -10.39
C VAL A 99 -1.14 -5.48 -9.05
N ARG A 100 -2.21 -6.26 -8.91
CA ARG A 100 -3.04 -6.26 -7.69
C ARG A 100 -2.51 -7.31 -6.72
N ILE A 101 -2.26 -6.92 -5.47
CA ILE A 101 -1.73 -7.81 -4.42
C ILE A 101 -2.74 -7.82 -3.28
N ILE A 102 -3.21 -9.00 -2.90
CA ILE A 102 -4.12 -9.19 -1.78
C ILE A 102 -3.39 -10.00 -0.70
N CYS A 103 -3.22 -9.40 0.49
CA CYS A 103 -2.73 -10.11 1.67
C CYS A 103 -3.90 -10.88 2.31
N ASP A 104 -3.89 -12.20 2.19
CA ASP A 104 -4.94 -13.10 2.64
C ASP A 104 -4.36 -14.36 3.26
N SER A 105 -4.03 -14.30 4.54
CA SER A 105 -3.31 -15.35 5.26
C SER A 105 -3.95 -16.74 5.14
N THR A 106 -5.29 -16.82 4.99
CA THR A 106 -6.07 -18.06 5.02
C THR A 106 -6.90 -18.34 3.76
N LEU A 107 -6.71 -17.54 2.68
CA LEU A 107 -7.45 -17.66 1.40
C LEU A 107 -8.97 -17.51 1.57
N ARG A 108 -9.41 -16.39 2.18
CA ARG A 108 -10.82 -16.02 2.35
C ARG A 108 -11.36 -15.15 1.21
N THR A 109 -10.51 -14.73 0.28
CA THR A 109 -10.90 -13.92 -0.88
C THR A 109 -11.96 -14.69 -1.67
N PRO A 110 -13.19 -14.15 -1.87
CA PRO A 110 -14.21 -14.86 -2.62
C PRO A 110 -13.79 -15.07 -4.08
N LEU A 111 -13.99 -16.28 -4.60
CA LEU A 111 -13.72 -16.58 -6.01
C LEU A 111 -14.57 -15.71 -6.95
N GLU A 112 -15.76 -15.30 -6.48
CA GLU A 112 -16.70 -14.44 -7.20
C GLU A 112 -16.36 -12.96 -7.13
N SER A 113 -15.35 -12.55 -6.35
CA SER A 113 -14.93 -11.15 -6.26
C SER A 113 -14.46 -10.62 -7.60
N GLN A 114 -14.71 -9.33 -7.86
CA GLN A 114 -14.32 -8.67 -9.11
C GLN A 114 -12.81 -8.82 -9.39
N ILE A 115 -12.00 -8.79 -8.32
CA ILE A 115 -10.54 -8.88 -8.41
C ILE A 115 -10.07 -10.27 -8.87
N VAL A 116 -10.74 -11.35 -8.45
CA VAL A 116 -10.43 -12.71 -8.88
C VAL A 116 -10.98 -12.96 -10.29
N ARG A 117 -12.24 -12.60 -10.57
CA ARG A 117 -12.88 -12.81 -11.87
C ARG A 117 -12.15 -12.12 -13.03
N SER A 118 -11.49 -11.02 -12.76
CA SER A 118 -10.69 -10.27 -13.76
C SER A 118 -9.20 -10.61 -13.74
N ALA A 119 -8.77 -11.68 -13.04
CA ALA A 119 -7.35 -11.96 -12.84
C ALA A 119 -6.63 -12.42 -14.13
N LYS A 120 -7.36 -12.96 -15.11
CA LYS A 120 -6.82 -13.29 -16.44
C LYS A 120 -6.48 -12.06 -17.29
N GLU A 121 -7.16 -10.93 -17.02
CA GLU A 121 -6.95 -9.67 -17.76
C GLU A 121 -6.00 -8.73 -17.02
N ILE A 122 -6.08 -8.68 -15.69
CA ILE A 122 -5.28 -7.80 -14.85
C ILE A 122 -4.47 -8.63 -13.86
N PRO A 123 -3.13 -8.59 -13.91
CA PRO A 123 -2.27 -9.39 -13.06
C PRO A 123 -2.66 -9.28 -11.58
N THR A 124 -2.92 -10.42 -10.94
CA THR A 124 -3.40 -10.49 -9.55
C THR A 124 -2.59 -11.53 -8.78
N ILE A 125 -2.10 -11.12 -7.61
CA ILE A 125 -1.32 -11.94 -6.69
C ILE A 125 -2.11 -12.08 -5.39
N LEU A 126 -2.30 -13.31 -4.92
CA LEU A 126 -2.78 -13.62 -3.56
C LEU A 126 -1.56 -14.04 -2.73
N ALA A 127 -1.23 -13.27 -1.70
CA ALA A 127 -0.20 -13.60 -0.73
C ALA A 127 -0.86 -14.29 0.46
N THR A 128 -0.41 -15.51 0.78
CA THR A 128 -1.07 -16.35 1.78
C THR A 128 -0.08 -17.13 2.65
N CYS A 129 -0.49 -17.52 3.85
CA CYS A 129 0.24 -18.45 4.71
C CYS A 129 -0.25 -19.91 4.50
N ASN A 130 -1.37 -20.11 3.79
CA ASN A 130 -1.89 -21.42 3.50
C ASN A 130 -0.95 -22.16 2.52
N ARG A 131 -0.53 -23.38 2.89
CA ARG A 131 0.39 -24.22 2.09
C ARG A 131 -0.30 -25.37 1.37
N GLN A 132 -1.62 -25.49 1.49
CA GLN A 132 -2.39 -26.56 0.87
C GLN A 132 -2.63 -26.23 -0.61
N GLU A 133 -1.93 -26.90 -1.50
CA GLU A 133 -2.02 -26.69 -2.95
C GLU A 133 -3.46 -26.83 -3.48
N ALA A 134 -4.24 -27.74 -2.91
CA ALA A 134 -5.65 -27.92 -3.28
C ALA A 134 -6.48 -26.64 -3.06
N MET A 135 -6.13 -25.80 -2.06
CA MET A 135 -6.80 -24.53 -1.80
C MET A 135 -6.35 -23.43 -2.76
N HIS A 136 -5.18 -23.59 -3.39
CA HIS A 136 -4.65 -22.65 -4.36
C HIS A 136 -5.28 -22.82 -5.76
N MET A 137 -5.60 -24.05 -6.13
CA MET A 137 -6.04 -24.42 -7.48
C MET A 137 -7.18 -23.55 -8.03
N PRO A 138 -8.28 -23.29 -7.30
CA PRO A 138 -9.37 -22.47 -7.84
C PRO A 138 -8.93 -21.04 -8.22
N TYR A 139 -8.00 -20.45 -7.45
CA TYR A 139 -7.47 -19.11 -7.74
C TYR A 139 -6.50 -19.13 -8.93
N ILE A 140 -5.67 -20.17 -9.04
CA ILE A 140 -4.75 -20.35 -10.17
C ILE A 140 -5.54 -20.51 -11.46
N GLU A 141 -6.60 -21.33 -11.47
CA GLU A 141 -7.50 -21.51 -12.62
C GLU A 141 -8.22 -20.22 -13.00
N ALA A 142 -8.57 -19.38 -12.00
CA ALA A 142 -9.10 -18.05 -12.23
C ALA A 142 -8.07 -17.05 -12.80
N GLY A 143 -6.77 -17.39 -12.81
CA GLY A 143 -5.70 -16.56 -13.34
C GLY A 143 -4.88 -15.80 -12.28
N CYS A 144 -5.11 -16.06 -10.99
CA CYS A 144 -4.31 -15.49 -9.92
C CYS A 144 -2.97 -16.21 -9.78
N LYS A 145 -1.92 -15.46 -9.40
CA LYS A 145 -0.66 -16.02 -8.91
C LYS A 145 -0.73 -16.14 -7.39
N ILE A 146 -0.31 -17.27 -6.85
CA ILE A 146 -0.21 -17.49 -5.41
C ILE A 146 1.24 -17.26 -4.97
N LEU A 147 1.45 -16.46 -3.92
CA LEU A 147 2.70 -16.36 -3.19
C LEU A 147 2.48 -16.86 -1.78
N VAL A 148 3.18 -17.94 -1.42
CA VAL A 148 3.14 -18.48 -0.06
C VAL A 148 4.25 -17.82 0.74
N THR A 149 3.89 -17.24 1.89
CA THR A 149 4.81 -16.63 2.84
C THR A 149 4.80 -17.38 4.17
N PRO A 150 5.81 -17.22 5.03
CA PRO A 150 5.68 -17.55 6.44
C PRO A 150 4.52 -16.77 7.07
N GLU A 151 4.01 -17.30 8.18
CA GLU A 151 3.08 -16.57 9.05
C GLU A 151 3.88 -15.78 10.08
N LYS A 152 3.48 -14.53 10.31
CA LYS A 152 3.98 -13.68 11.37
C LYS A 152 2.81 -12.98 12.06
N ASP A 153 2.67 -13.21 13.37
CA ASP A 153 1.59 -12.65 14.19
C ASP A 153 0.17 -12.93 13.62
N GLY A 154 -0.07 -14.13 13.10
CA GLY A 154 -1.34 -14.55 12.48
C GLY A 154 -1.58 -13.99 11.06
N HIS A 155 -0.59 -13.33 10.46
CA HIS A 155 -0.69 -12.68 9.19
C HIS A 155 0.45 -13.07 8.22
N VAL A 156 0.31 -12.70 6.95
CA VAL A 156 1.36 -12.77 5.94
C VAL A 156 2.61 -12.01 6.44
N ASP A 157 3.78 -12.67 6.42
CA ASP A 157 5.05 -11.98 6.66
C ASP A 157 5.33 -10.99 5.53
N LEU A 158 5.12 -9.70 5.82
CA LEU A 158 5.28 -8.64 4.84
C LEU A 158 6.74 -8.46 4.41
N SER A 159 7.71 -8.75 5.27
CA SER A 159 9.13 -8.67 4.91
C SER A 159 9.49 -9.75 3.89
N ASP A 160 8.99 -10.95 4.07
CA ASP A 160 9.15 -12.04 3.11
C ASP A 160 8.41 -11.74 1.81
N LEU A 161 7.18 -11.23 1.89
CA LEU A 161 6.41 -10.81 0.72
C LEU A 161 7.18 -9.77 -0.11
N MET A 162 7.77 -8.74 0.52
CA MET A 162 8.56 -7.74 -0.22
C MET A 162 9.75 -8.35 -0.95
N ARG A 163 10.45 -9.34 -0.35
CA ARG A 163 11.54 -10.06 -1.04
C ARG A 163 11.03 -10.82 -2.27
N GLN A 164 9.92 -11.55 -2.14
CA GLN A 164 9.33 -12.28 -3.27
C GLN A 164 8.85 -11.34 -4.38
N LEU A 165 8.23 -10.20 -4.04
CA LEU A 165 7.80 -9.19 -5.01
C LEU A 165 8.99 -8.55 -5.72
N GLY A 166 10.06 -8.24 -5.02
CA GLY A 166 11.30 -7.73 -5.62
C GLY A 166 11.91 -8.73 -6.61
N GLN A 167 11.92 -10.02 -6.30
CA GLN A 167 12.36 -11.08 -7.23
C GLN A 167 11.49 -11.18 -8.50
N LEU A 168 10.22 -10.77 -8.41
CA LEU A 168 9.31 -10.68 -9.56
C LEU A 168 9.47 -9.39 -10.37
N GLY A 169 10.43 -8.53 -10.02
CA GLY A 169 10.65 -7.25 -10.70
C GLY A 169 9.61 -6.18 -10.35
N ILE A 170 8.91 -6.31 -9.23
CA ILE A 170 8.00 -5.29 -8.73
C ILE A 170 8.84 -4.30 -7.92
N ASP A 171 9.05 -3.10 -8.47
CA ASP A 171 9.89 -2.04 -7.91
C ASP A 171 9.16 -1.13 -6.94
N SER A 172 7.83 -1.09 -7.01
CA SER A 172 7.02 -0.17 -6.22
C SER A 172 5.63 -0.72 -5.89
N VAL A 173 5.15 -0.40 -4.70
CA VAL A 173 3.83 -0.83 -4.18
C VAL A 173 3.12 0.36 -3.54
N ILE A 174 1.90 0.64 -3.99
CA ILE A 174 0.96 1.48 -3.23
C ILE A 174 0.21 0.57 -2.26
N LEU A 175 0.42 0.75 -0.98
CA LEU A 175 -0.33 0.07 0.07
C LEU A 175 -1.59 0.88 0.39
N GLU A 176 -2.74 0.39 -0.07
CA GLU A 176 -4.07 0.94 0.23
C GLU A 176 -4.83 0.03 1.20
N GLY A 177 -4.17 -0.35 2.28
CA GLY A 177 -4.72 -1.30 3.26
C GLY A 177 -5.74 -0.68 4.22
N GLY A 178 -6.45 -1.55 4.94
CA GLY A 178 -7.15 -1.16 6.17
C GLY A 178 -6.16 -0.97 7.33
N GLY A 179 -6.66 -0.46 8.47
CA GLY A 179 -5.82 -0.08 9.61
C GLY A 179 -4.88 -1.17 10.11
N THR A 180 -5.33 -2.42 10.12
CA THR A 180 -4.51 -3.58 10.55
C THR A 180 -3.32 -3.82 9.63
N LEU A 181 -3.52 -3.84 8.30
CA LEU A 181 -2.43 -4.05 7.35
C LEU A 181 -1.45 -2.87 7.35
N ASN A 182 -1.96 -1.65 7.48
CA ASN A 182 -1.14 -0.44 7.59
C ASN A 182 -0.24 -0.49 8.85
N TRP A 183 -0.81 -0.93 9.97
CA TRP A 183 -0.06 -1.15 11.21
C TRP A 183 1.04 -2.19 11.03
N SER A 184 0.70 -3.36 10.48
CA SER A 184 1.66 -4.44 10.22
C SER A 184 2.80 -3.98 9.31
N ALA A 185 2.51 -3.15 8.30
CA ALA A 185 3.52 -2.61 7.40
C ALA A 185 4.48 -1.63 8.09
N LEU A 186 3.96 -0.77 8.97
CA LEU A 186 4.79 0.15 9.78
C LEU A 186 5.66 -0.63 10.77
N GLN A 187 5.09 -1.63 11.44
CA GLN A 187 5.82 -2.51 12.36
C GLN A 187 6.92 -3.31 11.65
N ALA A 188 6.66 -3.78 10.44
CA ALA A 188 7.64 -4.51 9.64
C ALA A 188 8.73 -3.60 9.04
N GLY A 189 8.61 -2.27 9.17
CA GLY A 189 9.58 -1.30 8.63
C GLY A 189 9.65 -1.28 7.10
N ILE A 190 8.61 -1.76 6.40
CA ILE A 190 8.60 -1.86 4.94
C ILE A 190 8.12 -0.59 4.22
N VAL A 191 7.71 0.45 4.96
CA VAL A 191 7.15 1.68 4.39
C VAL A 191 8.25 2.72 4.19
N GLN A 192 8.45 3.17 2.95
CA GLN A 192 9.41 4.23 2.62
C GLN A 192 8.76 5.61 2.58
N LYS A 193 7.46 5.69 2.22
CA LYS A 193 6.75 6.97 2.10
C LYS A 193 5.32 6.85 2.60
N VAL A 194 4.83 7.87 3.27
CA VAL A 194 3.42 7.99 3.70
C VAL A 194 2.74 9.07 2.88
N GLN A 195 1.51 8.79 2.43
CA GLN A 195 0.62 9.75 1.75
C GLN A 195 -0.76 9.71 2.40
N ALA A 196 -1.03 10.70 3.24
CA ALA A 196 -2.31 10.90 3.91
C ALA A 196 -3.15 11.92 3.14
N TYR A 197 -4.27 11.49 2.59
CA TYR A 197 -5.28 12.38 2.01
C TYR A 197 -6.28 12.74 3.09
N VAL A 198 -6.30 14.01 3.48
CA VAL A 198 -7.14 14.51 4.56
C VAL A 198 -8.30 15.34 3.99
N ALA A 199 -9.51 14.86 4.20
CA ALA A 199 -10.71 15.56 3.76
C ALA A 199 -11.13 16.64 4.79
N SER A 200 -11.61 17.78 4.30
CA SER A 200 -12.14 18.88 5.11
C SER A 200 -13.54 18.55 5.66
N LYS A 201 -13.68 17.43 6.35
CA LYS A 201 -14.93 16.98 6.99
C LYS A 201 -14.66 16.17 8.24
N LEU A 202 -15.68 15.96 9.05
CA LEU A 202 -15.65 15.19 10.30
C LEU A 202 -16.71 14.10 10.24
N PHE A 203 -16.36 12.87 10.63
CA PHE A 203 -17.33 11.77 10.73
C PHE A 203 -17.72 11.48 12.18
N GLY A 204 -16.82 11.64 13.14
CA GLY A 204 -17.03 11.21 14.52
C GLY A 204 -17.16 9.69 14.65
N GLY A 205 -17.71 9.25 15.76
CA GLY A 205 -17.98 7.84 16.07
C GLY A 205 -16.79 7.13 16.71
N THR A 206 -17.02 6.58 17.92
CA THR A 206 -15.99 5.83 18.67
C THR A 206 -15.54 4.61 17.91
N GLU A 207 -16.47 3.87 17.31
CA GLU A 207 -16.22 2.63 16.55
C GLU A 207 -15.86 2.87 15.07
N ALA A 208 -15.78 4.14 14.64
CA ALA A 208 -15.40 4.47 13.28
C ALA A 208 -13.91 4.17 13.05
N LYS A 209 -13.60 3.40 11.99
CA LYS A 209 -12.26 2.92 11.67
C LYS A 209 -11.27 4.05 11.41
N THR A 210 -10.02 3.83 11.81
CA THR A 210 -8.89 4.73 11.60
C THR A 210 -7.90 4.18 10.57
N PRO A 211 -7.04 5.02 9.98
CA PRO A 211 -6.10 4.57 8.95
C PRO A 211 -5.02 3.63 9.46
N VAL A 212 -4.66 3.72 10.74
CA VAL A 212 -3.67 2.85 11.39
C VAL A 212 -4.28 2.34 12.70
N GLU A 213 -4.47 1.04 12.78
CA GLU A 213 -5.06 0.34 13.93
C GLU A 213 -4.00 -0.55 14.59
N GLY A 214 -4.38 -1.71 15.11
CA GLY A 214 -3.48 -2.66 15.77
C GLY A 214 -3.23 -2.30 17.22
N GLN A 215 -2.13 -2.81 17.80
CA GLN A 215 -1.81 -2.62 19.22
C GLN A 215 -1.41 -1.15 19.54
N GLY A 216 -0.87 -0.44 18.57
CA GLY A 216 -0.32 0.91 18.75
C GLY A 216 1.04 0.91 19.47
N PHE A 217 1.61 2.10 19.62
CA PHE A 217 2.85 2.32 20.37
C PHE A 217 2.57 2.58 21.84
N HIS A 218 3.49 2.16 22.70
CA HIS A 218 3.32 2.30 24.14
C HIS A 218 3.46 3.76 24.60
N THR A 219 4.42 4.49 24.01
CA THR A 219 4.63 5.91 24.31
C THR A 219 4.70 6.75 23.04
N PRO A 220 4.45 8.06 23.11
CA PRO A 220 4.65 8.95 21.96
C PRO A 220 6.07 8.91 21.40
N ALA A 221 7.08 8.65 22.22
CA ALA A 221 8.49 8.54 21.80
C ALA A 221 8.77 7.29 20.95
N ASP A 222 7.88 6.30 20.97
CA ASP A 222 8.02 5.08 20.18
C ASP A 222 7.36 5.22 18.78
N ALA A 223 6.61 6.31 18.56
CA ALA A 223 5.87 6.53 17.33
C ALA A 223 6.78 6.59 16.09
N VAL A 224 6.23 6.25 14.93
CA VAL A 224 6.89 6.46 13.65
C VAL A 224 6.85 7.95 13.32
N GLU A 225 7.99 8.60 13.43
CA GLU A 225 8.14 10.00 13.03
C GLU A 225 8.31 10.13 11.52
N LEU A 226 7.78 11.20 10.95
CA LEU A 226 7.92 11.53 9.53
C LEU A 226 8.84 12.74 9.36
N THR A 227 9.77 12.63 8.42
CA THR A 227 10.65 13.71 7.98
C THR A 227 10.31 14.15 6.56
N ARG A 228 10.90 15.25 6.10
CA ARG A 228 10.66 15.83 4.76
C ARG A 228 9.18 15.99 4.45
N THR A 229 8.41 16.41 5.44
CA THR A 229 6.95 16.54 5.33
C THR A 229 6.57 17.66 4.36
N LYS A 230 5.64 17.35 3.44
CA LYS A 230 5.07 18.30 2.48
C LYS A 230 3.56 18.27 2.54
N ILE A 231 2.92 19.43 2.45
CA ILE A 231 1.47 19.57 2.39
C ILE A 231 1.08 20.21 1.06
N THR A 232 0.17 19.58 0.34
CA THR A 232 -0.32 20.04 -0.97
C THR A 232 -1.85 20.09 -0.95
N ALA A 233 -2.43 21.20 -1.36
CA ALA A 233 -3.89 21.33 -1.50
C ALA A 233 -4.36 20.57 -2.75
N LEU A 234 -5.42 19.77 -2.60
CA LEU A 234 -6.09 19.03 -3.67
C LEU A 234 -7.58 19.36 -3.70
N GLY A 235 -7.93 20.52 -4.25
CA GLY A 235 -9.27 21.08 -4.15
C GLY A 235 -9.59 21.46 -2.71
N SER A 236 -10.63 20.86 -2.11
CA SER A 236 -11.01 21.06 -0.70
C SER A 236 -10.24 20.17 0.28
N ASP A 237 -9.42 19.25 -0.21
CA ASP A 237 -8.68 18.29 0.60
C ASP A 237 -7.19 18.63 0.65
N TRP A 238 -6.46 17.95 1.53
CA TRP A 238 -5.01 18.07 1.64
C TRP A 238 -4.35 16.72 1.44
N LEU A 239 -3.23 16.71 0.73
CA LEU A 239 -2.28 15.62 0.70
C LEU A 239 -1.13 15.98 1.63
N ILE A 240 -0.90 15.17 2.64
CA ILE A 240 0.26 15.23 3.54
C ILE A 240 1.17 14.07 3.19
N GLU A 241 2.39 14.39 2.77
CA GLU A 241 3.42 13.40 2.43
C GLU A 241 4.56 13.49 3.44
N GLY A 242 5.20 12.36 3.70
CA GLY A 242 6.39 12.32 4.55
C GLY A 242 7.09 10.96 4.46
N TYR A 243 8.30 10.90 4.97
CA TYR A 243 9.15 9.71 4.95
C TYR A 243 9.39 9.25 6.39
N PRO A 244 9.07 8.00 6.74
CA PRO A 244 9.38 7.47 8.06
C PRO A 244 10.87 7.63 8.37
N VAL A 245 11.18 8.10 9.57
CA VAL A 245 12.55 8.12 10.07
C VAL A 245 12.97 6.67 10.35
N GLU A 246 14.07 6.23 9.77
CA GLU A 246 14.62 4.91 10.06
C GLU A 246 14.95 4.80 11.54
N ASN A 247 14.11 4.13 12.29
CA ASN A 247 14.39 3.79 13.68
C ASN A 247 15.46 2.70 13.71
N ARG A 248 16.64 2.98 14.24
CA ARG A 248 17.77 2.02 14.41
C ARG A 248 17.38 0.73 15.16
N ARG A 249 16.20 0.66 15.77
CA ARG A 249 15.69 -0.52 16.49
C ARG A 249 15.30 -1.68 15.56
N ASN A 250 15.02 -1.43 14.26
CA ASN A 250 14.66 -2.48 13.31
C ASN A 250 15.85 -3.08 12.54
N MET A 251 17.08 -2.58 12.75
CA MET A 251 18.29 -3.12 12.09
C MET A 251 18.82 -4.42 12.72
N GLY A 252 18.24 -4.89 13.81
CA GLY A 252 18.70 -6.11 14.52
C GLY A 252 18.38 -7.44 13.81
N CYS A 253 17.58 -7.46 12.77
CA CYS A 253 17.20 -8.70 12.07
C CYS A 253 17.87 -8.94 10.71
N LEU A 254 18.74 -8.05 10.23
CA LEU A 254 19.40 -8.18 8.92
C LEU A 254 20.90 -8.47 8.98
N GLN A 255 21.49 -8.67 10.16
CA GLN A 255 22.94 -8.93 10.31
C GLN A 255 23.31 -10.35 10.75
N GLU A 256 22.36 -11.30 10.84
CA GLU A 256 22.69 -12.71 11.09
C GLU A 256 22.09 -13.59 9.99
N SER A 257 22.77 -13.66 8.87
CA SER A 257 22.73 -14.81 7.94
C SER A 257 23.88 -14.73 6.94
#